data_fee3bd431faf0949943ea8d1c1be520b
#
_entry.id   fee3bd431faf0949943ea8d1c1be520b
#
_cell.length_a   1.000
_cell.length_b   1.000
_cell.length_c   1.000
_cell.angle_alpha   90.00
_cell.angle_beta   90.00
_cell.angle_gamma   90.00
#
_symmetry.space_group_name_H-M   'P 1'
#
loop_
_entity.id
_entity.type
_entity.pdbx_description
1 polymer ?
#
loop_
_entity_poly.entity_id
_entity_poly.type
_entity_poly.pdbx_seq_one_letter_code
_entity_poly.pdbx_strand_id
1 'polypeptide(L)'
;PEPAAEPALSGLRLNLRIVSVVIFNFASYLTIGLPLAVLPGYVHDVMGFSAFWAGLVISLQYFATLLSRPHAGRYADLLGPKKIVVFGLCGCFLSGLGYLLAGSTNGWPLASLLLLCLGRVILGIGQSFAGTGSTLWGVGVVGSMHIGRVISWNGIVTYGAMAIGAPLGVLFYAWGGLQGLALTVMGVALVAILLALPRPAVKASKGKP
;
A
#
# COMPACT_ATOMS: atom_id res chain seq x y z
N PRO A 1 19.64 16.24 41.69
CA PRO A 1 19.72 16.90 40.40
C PRO A 1 18.86 16.05 39.45
N GLU A 2 17.67 16.55 39.14
CA GLU A 2 16.86 15.99 38.06
C GLU A 2 17.72 16.06 36.79
N PRO A 3 17.80 14.96 36.01
CA PRO A 3 18.37 15.07 34.70
C PRO A 3 17.55 16.13 33.96
N ALA A 4 18.21 17.15 33.45
CA ALA A 4 17.61 18.14 32.59
C ALA A 4 16.79 17.39 31.57
N ALA A 5 15.48 17.59 31.56
CA ALA A 5 14.61 17.05 30.55
C ALA A 5 15.23 17.44 29.20
N GLU A 6 15.70 16.47 28.44
CA GLU A 6 16.03 16.74 27.05
C GLU A 6 14.83 17.52 26.49
N PRO A 7 15.10 18.70 25.88
CA PRO A 7 14.01 19.45 25.29
C PRO A 7 13.28 18.45 24.40
N ALA A 8 12.02 18.22 24.69
CA ALA A 8 11.18 17.36 23.88
C ALA A 8 11.49 17.74 22.44
N LEU A 9 12.22 16.87 21.75
CA LEU A 9 12.48 16.99 20.32
C LEU A 9 11.17 17.51 19.81
N SER A 10 11.13 18.75 19.36
CA SER A 10 9.90 19.48 19.16
C SER A 10 8.90 18.50 18.55
N GLY A 11 7.64 18.49 18.93
CA GLY A 11 6.65 17.55 18.40
C GLY A 11 6.72 17.46 16.88
N LEU A 12 7.18 18.53 16.22
CA LEU A 12 7.48 18.61 14.79
C LEU A 12 8.57 17.61 14.37
N ARG A 13 9.69 17.54 15.08
CA ARG A 13 10.80 16.65 14.70
C ARG A 13 10.43 15.18 14.84
N LEU A 14 9.69 14.86 15.89
CA LEU A 14 9.14 13.52 16.09
C LEU A 14 8.15 13.15 14.98
N ASN A 15 7.24 14.06 14.65
CA ASN A 15 6.27 13.88 13.56
C ASN A 15 6.97 13.69 12.21
N LEU A 16 8.00 14.47 11.92
CA LEU A 16 8.75 14.31 10.66
C LEU A 16 9.46 12.96 10.57
N ARG A 17 9.99 12.45 11.67
CA ARG A 17 10.59 11.12 11.72
C ARG A 17 9.56 10.02 11.44
N ILE A 18 8.39 10.12 12.03
CA ILE A 18 7.30 9.15 11.82
C ILE A 18 6.84 9.21 10.37
N VAL A 19 6.54 10.39 9.84
CA VAL A 19 6.05 10.58 8.47
C VAL A 19 7.07 10.07 7.45
N SER A 20 8.35 10.24 7.70
CA SER A 20 9.42 9.76 6.80
C SER A 20 9.40 8.25 6.55
N VAL A 21 8.73 7.51 7.40
CA VAL A 21 8.59 6.04 7.31
C VAL A 21 7.17 5.63 6.94
N VAL A 22 6.15 6.22 7.57
CA VAL A 22 4.75 5.86 7.25
C VAL A 22 4.31 6.35 5.88
N ILE A 23 5.10 7.21 5.23
CA ILE A 23 4.86 7.63 3.85
C ILE A 23 4.83 6.44 2.87
N PHE A 24 5.48 5.33 3.19
CA PHE A 24 5.42 4.12 2.40
C PHE A 24 4.05 3.44 2.50
N ASN A 25 3.39 3.56 3.64
CA ASN A 25 2.00 3.14 3.78
C ASN A 25 1.05 4.07 2.99
N PHE A 26 1.34 5.37 2.96
CA PHE A 26 0.63 6.30 2.07
C PHE A 26 0.70 5.82 0.63
N ALA A 27 1.88 5.47 0.14
CA ALA A 27 2.06 4.96 -1.22
C ALA A 27 1.25 3.67 -1.46
N SER A 28 1.26 2.72 -0.53
CA SER A 28 0.50 1.48 -0.66
C SER A 28 -1.02 1.73 -0.71
N TYR A 29 -1.55 2.61 0.13
CA TYR A 29 -2.97 2.98 0.10
C TYR A 29 -3.33 3.84 -1.11
N LEU A 30 -2.40 4.61 -1.64
CA LEU A 30 -2.62 5.34 -2.88
C LEU A 30 -2.81 4.36 -4.05
N THR A 31 -2.05 3.27 -4.09
CA THR A 31 -2.23 2.21 -5.09
C THR A 31 -3.56 1.45 -4.93
N ILE A 32 -4.17 1.48 -3.76
CA ILE A 32 -5.54 0.99 -3.53
C ILE A 32 -6.56 2.02 -3.98
N GLY A 33 -6.39 3.28 -3.58
CA GLY A 33 -7.34 4.36 -3.84
C GLY A 33 -7.48 4.70 -5.32
N LEU A 34 -6.37 4.70 -6.06
CA LEU A 34 -6.36 5.02 -7.50
C LEU A 34 -7.34 4.16 -8.32
N PRO A 35 -7.35 2.83 -8.22
CA PRO A 35 -8.29 2.02 -8.98
C PRO A 35 -9.69 1.91 -8.38
N LEU A 36 -9.88 2.30 -7.13
CA LEU A 36 -11.08 1.99 -6.37
C LEU A 36 -12.36 2.55 -7.00
N ALA A 37 -12.32 3.78 -7.50
CA ALA A 37 -13.47 4.44 -8.14
C ALA A 37 -13.64 4.03 -9.61
N VAL A 38 -12.63 3.45 -10.24
CA VAL A 38 -12.59 3.14 -11.67
C VAL A 38 -12.96 1.68 -11.97
N LEU A 39 -12.41 0.73 -11.21
CA LEU A 39 -12.53 -0.70 -11.53
C LEU A 39 -13.98 -1.21 -11.56
N PRO A 40 -14.88 -0.84 -10.63
CA PRO A 40 -16.25 -1.33 -10.70
C PRO A 40 -16.96 -0.97 -12.01
N GLY A 41 -16.85 0.28 -12.44
CA GLY A 41 -17.40 0.74 -13.71
C GLY A 41 -16.73 0.07 -14.91
N TYR A 42 -15.43 -0.10 -14.86
CA TYR A 42 -14.69 -0.79 -15.92
C TYR A 42 -15.16 -2.24 -16.10
N VAL A 43 -15.29 -2.98 -15.02
CA VAL A 43 -15.74 -4.39 -15.06
C VAL A 43 -17.18 -4.49 -15.56
N HIS A 44 -18.07 -3.61 -15.11
CA HIS A 44 -19.49 -3.66 -15.45
C HIS A 44 -19.78 -3.02 -16.83
N ASP A 45 -19.32 -1.80 -17.07
CA ASP A 45 -19.71 -1.01 -18.25
C ASP A 45 -18.84 -1.32 -19.47
N VAL A 46 -17.53 -1.50 -19.28
CA VAL A 46 -16.58 -1.72 -20.39
C VAL A 46 -16.46 -3.22 -20.70
N MET A 47 -16.29 -4.06 -19.69
CA MET A 47 -16.11 -5.50 -19.88
C MET A 47 -17.43 -6.25 -19.99
N GLY A 48 -18.55 -5.67 -19.56
CA GLY A 48 -19.88 -6.28 -19.67
C GLY A 48 -20.20 -7.33 -18.63
N PHE A 49 -19.42 -7.43 -17.56
CA PHE A 49 -19.71 -8.35 -16.45
C PHE A 49 -20.78 -7.78 -15.53
N SER A 50 -21.46 -8.64 -14.76
CA SER A 50 -22.48 -8.22 -13.81
C SER A 50 -21.91 -7.38 -12.66
N ALA A 51 -22.80 -6.65 -11.97
CA ALA A 51 -22.43 -5.89 -10.76
C ALA A 51 -21.82 -6.80 -9.67
N PHE A 52 -22.21 -8.06 -9.60
CA PHE A 52 -21.63 -9.04 -8.69
C PHE A 52 -20.12 -9.19 -8.92
N TRP A 53 -19.70 -9.35 -10.18
CA TRP A 53 -18.27 -9.48 -10.54
C TRP A 53 -17.50 -8.20 -10.29
N ALA A 54 -18.12 -7.05 -10.55
CA ALA A 54 -17.51 -5.76 -10.21
C ALA A 54 -17.24 -5.64 -8.70
N GLY A 55 -18.20 -6.02 -7.88
CA GLY A 55 -18.06 -6.06 -6.42
C GLY A 55 -17.01 -7.08 -5.97
N LEU A 56 -16.99 -8.26 -6.58
CA LEU A 56 -16.03 -9.31 -6.25
C LEU A 56 -14.59 -8.88 -6.53
N VAL A 57 -14.32 -8.24 -7.67
CA VAL A 57 -13.00 -7.72 -8.02
C VAL A 57 -12.48 -6.77 -6.92
N ILE A 58 -13.31 -5.87 -6.44
CA ILE A 58 -12.95 -4.97 -5.33
C ILE A 58 -12.76 -5.74 -4.03
N SER A 59 -13.65 -6.67 -3.71
CA SER A 59 -13.62 -7.42 -2.45
C SER A 59 -12.40 -8.33 -2.32
N LEU A 60 -11.87 -8.86 -3.42
CA LEU A 60 -10.71 -9.75 -3.40
C LEU A 60 -9.49 -9.14 -2.74
N GLN A 61 -9.26 -7.84 -2.94
CA GLN A 61 -8.16 -7.14 -2.28
C GLN A 61 -8.33 -7.17 -0.75
N TYR A 62 -9.54 -6.91 -0.27
CA TYR A 62 -9.79 -6.88 1.18
C TYR A 62 -9.71 -8.26 1.81
N PHE A 63 -10.21 -9.30 1.14
CA PHE A 63 -10.05 -10.68 1.59
C PHE A 63 -8.57 -11.09 1.64
N ALA A 64 -7.82 -10.77 0.61
CA ALA A 64 -6.38 -11.05 0.58
C ALA A 64 -5.62 -10.32 1.68
N THR A 65 -5.98 -9.07 1.96
CA THR A 65 -5.43 -8.31 3.09
C THR A 65 -5.74 -8.99 4.42
N LEU A 66 -6.99 -9.36 4.63
CA LEU A 66 -7.43 -10.04 5.87
C LEU A 66 -6.66 -11.33 6.11
N LEU A 67 -6.58 -12.19 5.09
CA LEU A 67 -5.93 -13.50 5.22
C LEU A 67 -4.41 -13.40 5.33
N SER A 68 -3.79 -12.38 4.76
CA SER A 68 -2.33 -12.21 4.78
C SER A 68 -1.80 -11.45 6.00
N ARG A 69 -2.67 -10.76 6.77
CA ARG A 69 -2.25 -9.98 7.95
C ARG A 69 -1.44 -10.77 8.97
N PRO A 70 -1.83 -11.99 9.39
CA PRO A 70 -1.03 -12.77 10.33
C PRO A 70 0.36 -13.09 9.78
N HIS A 71 0.47 -13.37 8.49
CA HIS A 71 1.75 -13.63 7.84
C HIS A 71 2.63 -12.38 7.79
N ALA A 72 2.05 -11.22 7.51
CA ALA A 72 2.77 -9.95 7.52
C ALA A 72 3.39 -9.65 8.90
N GLY A 73 2.63 -9.83 9.96
CA GLY A 73 3.13 -9.68 11.34
C GLY A 73 4.26 -10.63 11.66
N ARG A 74 4.11 -11.90 11.29
CA ARG A 74 5.13 -12.93 11.51
C ARG A 74 6.43 -12.60 10.76
N TYR A 75 6.35 -12.25 9.50
CA TYR A 75 7.54 -11.92 8.72
C TYR A 75 8.19 -10.61 9.15
N ALA A 76 7.40 -9.63 9.64
CA ALA A 76 7.96 -8.44 10.25
C ALA A 76 8.81 -8.75 11.47
N ASP A 77 8.35 -9.69 12.31
CA ASP A 77 9.10 -10.15 13.49
C ASP A 77 10.39 -10.89 13.11
N LEU A 78 10.37 -11.64 12.02
CA LEU A 78 11.51 -12.47 11.58
C LEU A 78 12.52 -11.70 10.73
N LEU A 79 12.04 -10.85 9.81
CA LEU A 79 12.88 -10.20 8.79
C LEU A 79 13.14 -8.73 9.07
N GLY A 80 12.36 -8.13 9.96
CA GLY A 80 12.37 -6.71 10.22
C GLY A 80 11.39 -5.92 9.33
N PRO A 81 10.91 -4.78 9.83
CA PRO A 81 9.85 -4.03 9.17
C PRO A 81 10.20 -3.52 7.77
N LYS A 82 11.43 -3.05 7.56
CA LYS A 82 11.84 -2.50 6.26
C LYS A 82 11.69 -3.52 5.13
N LYS A 83 12.13 -4.75 5.34
CA LYS A 83 12.07 -5.79 4.30
C LYS A 83 10.64 -6.07 3.88
N ILE A 84 9.71 -6.15 4.83
CA ILE A 84 8.31 -6.42 4.48
C ILE A 84 7.63 -5.20 3.85
N VAL A 85 8.04 -3.99 4.17
CA VAL A 85 7.57 -2.79 3.45
C VAL A 85 7.99 -2.85 1.99
N VAL A 86 9.24 -3.13 1.71
CA VAL A 86 9.73 -3.26 0.33
C VAL A 86 9.01 -4.40 -0.40
N PHE A 87 8.85 -5.55 0.24
CA PHE A 87 8.06 -6.66 -0.31
C PHE A 87 6.63 -6.25 -0.65
N GLY A 88 5.97 -5.55 0.27
CA GLY A 88 4.61 -5.07 0.08
C GLY A 88 4.50 -4.10 -1.09
N LEU A 89 5.44 -3.17 -1.21
CA LEU A 89 5.50 -2.22 -2.32
C LEU A 89 5.76 -2.91 -3.67
N CYS A 90 6.58 -3.95 -3.68
CA CYS A 90 6.74 -4.79 -4.87
C CYS A 90 5.41 -5.46 -5.27
N GLY A 91 4.62 -5.91 -4.31
CA GLY A 91 3.27 -6.41 -4.55
C GLY A 91 2.36 -5.35 -5.15
N CYS A 92 2.40 -4.12 -4.65
CA CYS A 92 1.66 -3.01 -5.22
C CYS A 92 2.05 -2.73 -6.68
N PHE A 93 3.33 -2.78 -6.98
CA PHE A 93 3.84 -2.66 -8.36
C PHE A 93 3.29 -3.77 -9.26
N LEU A 94 3.36 -5.01 -8.81
CA LEU A 94 2.85 -6.17 -9.57
C LEU A 94 1.34 -6.10 -9.78
N SER A 95 0.58 -5.53 -8.84
CA SER A 95 -0.85 -5.31 -9.04
C SER A 95 -1.12 -4.35 -10.20
N GLY A 96 -0.35 -3.27 -10.29
CA GLY A 96 -0.40 -2.35 -11.42
C GLY A 96 -0.07 -3.03 -12.74
N LEU A 97 0.93 -3.90 -12.75
CA LEU A 97 1.26 -4.72 -13.92
C LEU A 97 0.09 -5.64 -14.31
N GLY A 98 -0.59 -6.22 -13.36
CA GLY A 98 -1.81 -7.02 -13.61
C GLY A 98 -2.90 -6.20 -14.30
N TYR A 99 -3.12 -4.95 -13.88
CA TYR A 99 -4.08 -4.05 -14.52
C TYR A 99 -3.63 -3.68 -15.94
N LEU A 100 -2.34 -3.44 -16.14
CA LEU A 100 -1.78 -3.15 -17.46
C LEU A 100 -2.01 -4.31 -18.43
N LEU A 101 -1.74 -5.54 -18.00
CA LEU A 101 -1.97 -6.74 -18.78
C LEU A 101 -3.46 -6.96 -19.04
N ALA A 102 -4.32 -6.69 -18.06
CA ALA A 102 -5.76 -6.77 -18.23
C ALA A 102 -6.25 -5.81 -19.31
N GLY A 103 -5.75 -4.58 -19.33
CA GLY A 103 -6.07 -3.61 -20.36
C GLY A 103 -5.57 -3.98 -21.76
N SER A 104 -4.52 -4.79 -21.82
CA SER A 104 -3.92 -5.24 -23.08
C SER A 104 -4.59 -6.50 -23.65
N THR A 105 -5.48 -7.15 -22.91
CA THR A 105 -6.16 -8.40 -23.29
C THR A 105 -7.64 -8.19 -23.57
N ASN A 106 -8.01 -7.05 -24.14
CA ASN A 106 -9.40 -6.65 -24.38
C ASN A 106 -10.18 -7.63 -25.28
N GLY A 107 -9.50 -8.35 -26.16
CA GLY A 107 -10.12 -9.37 -27.00
C GLY A 107 -10.47 -10.69 -26.27
N TRP A 108 -10.08 -10.81 -25.00
CA TRP A 108 -10.26 -11.99 -24.17
C TRP A 108 -10.85 -11.57 -22.80
N PRO A 109 -12.18 -11.33 -22.71
CA PRO A 109 -12.77 -10.75 -21.50
C PRO A 109 -12.50 -11.57 -20.24
N LEU A 110 -12.55 -12.90 -20.33
CA LEU A 110 -12.29 -13.75 -19.18
C LEU A 110 -10.83 -13.67 -18.71
N ALA A 111 -9.88 -13.68 -19.64
CA ALA A 111 -8.47 -13.51 -19.30
C ALA A 111 -8.20 -12.14 -18.66
N SER A 112 -8.81 -11.08 -19.18
CA SER A 112 -8.74 -9.74 -18.62
C SER A 112 -9.30 -9.69 -17.19
N LEU A 113 -10.46 -10.29 -16.95
CA LEU A 113 -11.08 -10.38 -15.61
C LEU A 113 -10.18 -11.13 -14.63
N LEU A 114 -9.60 -12.26 -15.04
CA LEU A 114 -8.69 -13.04 -14.19
C LEU A 114 -7.43 -12.26 -13.85
N LEU A 115 -6.89 -11.48 -14.78
CA LEU A 115 -5.74 -10.61 -14.52
C LEU A 115 -6.08 -9.48 -13.54
N LEU A 116 -7.27 -8.89 -13.63
CA LEU A 116 -7.74 -7.92 -12.64
C LEU A 116 -7.86 -8.57 -11.26
N CYS A 117 -8.48 -9.74 -11.18
CA CYS A 117 -8.63 -10.47 -9.92
C CYS A 117 -7.27 -10.81 -9.30
N LEU A 118 -6.33 -11.30 -10.10
CA LEU A 118 -4.98 -11.61 -9.65
C LEU A 118 -4.27 -10.35 -9.15
N GLY A 119 -4.37 -9.25 -9.87
CA GLY A 119 -3.83 -7.96 -9.45
C GLY A 119 -4.41 -7.49 -8.11
N ARG A 120 -5.70 -7.67 -7.89
CA ARG A 120 -6.36 -7.31 -6.63
C ARG A 120 -5.88 -8.17 -5.46
N VAL A 121 -5.73 -9.47 -5.65
CA VAL A 121 -5.21 -10.38 -4.62
C VAL A 121 -3.77 -10.01 -4.25
N ILE A 122 -2.93 -9.77 -5.24
CA ILE A 122 -1.53 -9.36 -5.03
C ILE A 122 -1.48 -8.02 -4.30
N LEU A 123 -2.33 -7.07 -4.65
CA LEU A 123 -2.43 -5.77 -3.98
C LEU A 123 -2.80 -5.94 -2.50
N GLY A 124 -3.77 -6.80 -2.20
CA GLY A 124 -4.19 -7.06 -0.82
C GLY A 124 -3.05 -7.62 0.04
N ILE A 125 -2.30 -8.58 -0.50
CA ILE A 125 -1.11 -9.11 0.16
C ILE A 125 -0.05 -8.01 0.31
N GLY A 126 0.23 -7.28 -0.74
CA GLY A 126 1.20 -6.18 -0.73
C GLY A 126 0.87 -5.11 0.31
N GLN A 127 -0.39 -4.73 0.41
CA GLN A 127 -0.85 -3.75 1.40
C GLN A 127 -0.71 -4.29 2.84
N SER A 128 -1.01 -5.56 3.08
CA SER A 128 -0.77 -6.17 4.39
C SER A 128 0.68 -6.02 4.83
N PHE A 129 1.61 -6.35 3.96
CA PHE A 129 3.05 -6.25 4.26
C PHE A 129 3.51 -4.79 4.39
N ALA A 130 3.13 -3.93 3.46
CA ALA A 130 3.52 -2.52 3.51
C ALA A 130 2.91 -1.80 4.71
N GLY A 131 1.63 -2.01 5.00
CA GLY A 131 0.93 -1.37 6.12
C GLY A 131 1.44 -1.82 7.47
N THR A 132 1.54 -3.12 7.69
CA THR A 132 2.08 -3.68 8.94
C THR A 132 3.53 -3.27 9.13
N GLY A 133 4.34 -3.40 8.09
CA GLY A 133 5.75 -3.03 8.13
C GLY A 133 5.99 -1.56 8.39
N SER A 134 5.22 -0.67 7.77
CA SER A 134 5.35 0.78 7.99
C SER A 134 5.05 1.17 9.42
N THR A 135 4.00 0.60 10.02
CA THR A 135 3.65 0.85 11.42
C THR A 135 4.77 0.41 12.35
N LEU A 136 5.25 -0.82 12.18
CA LEU A 136 6.33 -1.36 13.02
C LEU A 136 7.67 -0.65 12.78
N TRP A 137 7.94 -0.25 11.58
CA TRP A 137 9.12 0.55 11.26
C TRP A 137 9.07 1.91 11.95
N GLY A 138 7.91 2.57 11.91
CA GLY A 138 7.70 3.82 12.62
C GLY A 138 7.91 3.69 14.13
N VAL A 139 7.38 2.63 14.74
CA VAL A 139 7.60 2.35 16.18
C VAL A 139 9.08 2.10 16.46
N GLY A 140 9.77 1.38 15.59
CA GLY A 140 11.21 1.11 15.73
C GLY A 140 12.07 2.36 15.63
N VAL A 141 11.67 3.34 14.83
CA VAL A 141 12.41 4.61 14.65
C VAL A 141 12.26 5.54 15.85
N VAL A 142 11.06 5.65 16.42
CA VAL A 142 10.77 6.63 17.49
C VAL A 142 10.65 6.01 18.87
N GLY A 143 10.56 4.69 18.97
CA GLY A 143 10.41 3.94 20.20
C GLY A 143 8.96 3.68 20.59
N SER A 144 8.76 2.65 21.43
CA SER A 144 7.43 2.18 21.84
C SER A 144 6.64 3.19 22.66
N MET A 145 7.30 4.19 23.26
CA MET A 145 6.64 5.27 24.00
C MET A 145 5.75 6.15 23.10
N HIS A 146 6.03 6.18 21.81
CA HIS A 146 5.31 7.00 20.82
C HIS A 146 4.41 6.19 19.88
N ILE A 147 4.04 4.98 20.28
CA ILE A 147 3.21 4.08 19.45
C ILE A 147 1.86 4.70 19.06
N GLY A 148 1.21 5.42 19.98
CA GLY A 148 -0.06 6.09 19.69
C GLY A 148 0.10 7.15 18.59
N ARG A 149 1.20 7.87 18.60
CA ARG A 149 1.51 8.89 17.59
C ARG A 149 1.78 8.24 16.22
N VAL A 150 2.49 7.12 16.19
CA VAL A 150 2.73 6.35 14.95
C VAL A 150 1.40 5.85 14.38
N ILE A 151 0.55 5.27 15.20
CA ILE A 151 -0.78 4.78 14.78
C ILE A 151 -1.63 5.93 14.23
N SER A 152 -1.62 7.09 14.88
CA SER A 152 -2.36 8.28 14.42
C SER A 152 -1.89 8.75 13.05
N TRP A 153 -0.59 8.87 12.85
CA TRP A 153 -0.03 9.25 11.55
C TRP A 153 -0.30 8.21 10.47
N ASN A 154 -0.22 6.94 10.84
CA ASN A 154 -0.55 5.86 9.92
C ASN A 154 -2.02 5.94 9.46
N GLY A 155 -2.93 6.27 10.36
CA GLY A 155 -4.33 6.53 10.02
C GLY A 155 -4.52 7.74 9.11
N ILE A 156 -3.82 8.85 9.41
CA ILE A 156 -3.87 10.06 8.59
C ILE A 156 -3.42 9.78 7.15
N VAL A 157 -2.29 9.11 6.97
CA VAL A 157 -1.77 8.81 5.63
C VAL A 157 -2.65 7.79 4.90
N THR A 158 -3.24 6.85 5.60
CA THR A 158 -4.18 5.88 5.04
C THR A 158 -5.40 6.56 4.43
N TYR A 159 -6.11 7.33 5.25
CA TYR A 159 -7.32 8.03 4.77
C TYR A 159 -6.98 9.14 3.79
N GLY A 160 -5.88 9.84 3.99
CA GLY A 160 -5.39 10.85 3.04
C GLY A 160 -5.10 10.26 1.67
N ALA A 161 -4.46 9.10 1.61
CA ALA A 161 -4.19 8.40 0.36
C ALA A 161 -5.47 7.96 -0.34
N MET A 162 -6.44 7.45 0.40
CA MET A 162 -7.73 7.04 -0.16
C MET A 162 -8.52 8.25 -0.67
N ALA A 163 -8.53 9.35 0.09
CA ALA A 163 -9.25 10.57 -0.29
C ALA A 163 -8.66 11.23 -1.55
N ILE A 164 -7.35 11.22 -1.70
CA ILE A 164 -6.65 11.77 -2.87
C ILE A 164 -6.69 10.77 -4.03
N GLY A 165 -6.53 9.50 -3.74
CA GLY A 165 -6.40 8.45 -4.75
C GLY A 165 -7.62 8.30 -5.64
N ALA A 166 -8.83 8.34 -5.08
CA ALA A 166 -10.06 8.16 -5.83
C ALA A 166 -10.24 9.20 -6.96
N PRO A 167 -10.18 10.53 -6.70
CA PRO A 167 -10.29 11.51 -7.77
C PRO A 167 -9.11 11.48 -8.74
N LEU A 168 -7.89 11.23 -8.27
CA LEU A 168 -6.73 11.09 -9.15
C LEU A 168 -6.87 9.86 -10.06
N GLY A 169 -7.38 8.77 -9.55
CA GLY A 169 -7.64 7.56 -10.36
C GLY A 169 -8.61 7.83 -11.49
N VAL A 170 -9.70 8.54 -11.22
CA VAL A 170 -10.67 8.95 -12.24
C VAL A 170 -10.01 9.84 -13.29
N LEU A 171 -9.17 10.79 -12.86
CA LEU A 171 -8.46 11.70 -13.75
C LEU A 171 -7.49 10.95 -14.69
N PHE A 172 -6.67 10.06 -14.14
CA PHE A 172 -5.72 9.28 -14.93
C PHE A 172 -6.41 8.28 -15.85
N TYR A 173 -7.52 7.71 -15.42
CA TYR A 173 -8.34 6.86 -16.28
C TYR A 173 -8.96 7.65 -17.44
N ALA A 174 -9.47 8.84 -17.20
CA ALA A 174 -10.02 9.69 -18.24
C ALA A 174 -8.96 10.10 -19.27
N TRP A 175 -7.71 10.28 -18.81
CA TRP A 175 -6.59 10.69 -19.66
C TRP A 175 -5.97 9.54 -20.46
N GLY A 176 -5.79 8.38 -19.86
CA GLY A 176 -5.04 7.27 -20.46
C GLY A 176 -5.72 5.89 -20.37
N GLY A 177 -6.99 5.81 -19.96
CA GLY A 177 -7.70 4.55 -19.78
C GLY A 177 -7.13 3.70 -18.66
N LEU A 178 -7.47 2.42 -18.66
CA LEU A 178 -6.96 1.46 -17.68
C LEU A 178 -5.44 1.36 -17.71
N GLN A 179 -4.83 1.45 -18.88
CA GLN A 179 -3.37 1.43 -19.03
C GLN A 179 -2.71 2.64 -18.36
N GLY A 180 -3.29 3.84 -18.53
CA GLY A 180 -2.81 5.06 -17.84
C GLY A 180 -2.92 4.95 -16.33
N LEU A 181 -4.01 4.41 -15.83
CA LEU A 181 -4.20 4.12 -14.41
C LEU A 181 -3.18 3.10 -13.89
N ALA A 182 -2.99 2.01 -14.64
CA ALA A 182 -2.03 0.96 -14.30
C ALA A 182 -0.60 1.49 -14.21
N LEU A 183 -0.18 2.30 -15.18
CA LEU A 183 1.13 2.93 -15.18
C LEU A 183 1.32 3.89 -14.00
N THR A 184 0.26 4.59 -13.60
CA THR A 184 0.29 5.46 -12.41
C THR A 184 0.48 4.64 -11.14
N VAL A 185 -0.24 3.53 -10.97
CA VAL A 185 -0.07 2.61 -9.84
C VAL A 185 1.37 2.07 -9.81
N MET A 186 1.88 1.61 -10.93
CA MET A 186 3.25 1.11 -11.03
C MET A 186 4.28 2.20 -10.69
N GLY A 187 4.07 3.42 -11.18
CA GLY A 187 4.94 4.56 -10.92
C GLY A 187 4.98 4.94 -9.44
N VAL A 188 3.84 5.00 -8.78
CA VAL A 188 3.75 5.28 -7.34
C VAL A 188 4.50 4.21 -6.53
N ALA A 189 4.27 2.95 -6.83
CA ALA A 189 4.93 1.84 -6.14
C ALA A 189 6.45 1.86 -6.39
N LEU A 190 6.89 2.10 -7.62
CA LEU A 190 8.30 2.14 -7.97
C LEU A 190 9.03 3.29 -7.26
N VAL A 191 8.45 4.48 -7.27
CA VAL A 191 9.03 5.64 -6.55
C VAL A 191 9.14 5.35 -5.06
N ALA A 192 8.11 4.75 -4.46
CA ALA A 192 8.12 4.37 -3.06
C ALA A 192 9.22 3.34 -2.75
N ILE A 193 9.40 2.33 -3.61
CA ILE A 193 10.49 1.33 -3.46
C ILE A 193 11.85 2.03 -3.49
N LEU A 194 12.08 2.89 -4.48
CA LEU A 194 13.35 3.60 -4.63
C LEU A 194 13.65 4.52 -3.45
N LEU A 195 12.62 5.10 -2.84
CA LEU A 195 12.78 5.93 -1.64
C LEU A 195 12.97 5.08 -0.36
N ALA A 196 12.42 3.86 -0.32
CA ALA A 196 12.52 2.97 0.83
C ALA A 196 13.89 2.30 0.94
N LEU A 197 14.48 1.91 -0.19
CA LEU A 197 15.72 1.13 -0.22
C LEU A 197 16.89 1.78 0.53
N PRO A 198 17.17 3.10 0.40
CA PRO A 198 18.27 3.74 1.12
C PRO A 198 17.98 4.03 2.60
N ARG A 199 16.73 3.84 3.07
CA ARG A 199 16.36 4.16 4.44
C ARG A 199 16.94 3.13 5.41
N PRO A 200 17.42 3.55 6.60
CA PRO A 200 17.99 2.61 7.56
C PRO A 200 16.91 1.67 8.11
N ALA A 201 17.25 0.38 8.14
CA ALA A 201 16.40 -0.64 8.72
C ALA A 201 16.48 -0.61 10.26
N VAL A 202 15.37 -0.97 10.92
CA VAL A 202 15.35 -1.28 12.36
C VAL A 202 15.52 -2.78 12.56
N LYS A 203 16.00 -3.17 13.76
CA LYS A 203 16.23 -4.59 14.07
C LYS A 203 14.93 -5.36 14.08
N ALA A 204 14.98 -6.60 13.60
CA ALA A 204 13.88 -7.56 13.74
C ALA A 204 13.67 -7.89 15.23
N SER A 205 12.40 -7.97 15.67
CA SER A 205 12.06 -8.26 17.06
C SER A 205 12.44 -9.68 17.49
N LYS A 206 12.51 -10.63 16.55
CA LYS A 206 13.01 -11.99 16.72
C LYS A 206 14.33 -12.15 15.98
N GLY A 207 15.31 -11.32 16.33
CA GLY A 207 16.67 -11.45 15.80
C GLY A 207 17.22 -12.84 16.12
N LYS A 208 17.98 -13.42 15.16
CA LYS A 208 18.75 -14.64 15.45
C LYS A 208 19.66 -14.38 16.65
N PRO A 209 19.86 -15.38 17.52
CA PRO A 209 20.82 -15.26 18.61
C PRO A 209 22.21 -14.98 18.08
#